data_54328dc07078a81a99ecca59d6e4a53e
#
_entry.id   54328dc07078a81a99ecca59d6e4a53e
#
_cell.length_a   1.000
_cell.length_b   1.000
_cell.length_c   1.000
_cell.angle_alpha   90.00
_cell.angle_beta   90.00
_cell.angle_gamma   90.00
#
_symmetry.space_group_name_H-M   'P 1'
#
loop_
_entity.id
_entity.type
_entity.pdbx_description
1 polymer ?
#
loop_
_entity_poly.entity_id
_entity_poly.type
_entity_poly.pdbx_seq_one_letter_code
_entity_poly.pdbx_strand_id
1 'polypeptide(L)'
;CNCCGKPVYNEDLIENDYVCPVCGNYFRIRPKTRIAMVLDKDTFEEWDAKMDTSDPLNFPGYKNKLERQRSVTNLDEAVITGKGKILGKDVVIAVMGADFMMGSMGEVVGEKITRAVERATQMRLPIIIFTCSGGARMQEGIVSLMQMAKTSAALKRHDEAGLLYITVLTDPTTGGVTASFAMLGDVIL
;
A
#
# COMPACT_ATOMS: atom_id res chain seq x y z
N CYS A 1 12.33 -20.06 7.42
CA CYS A 1 10.89 -19.82 7.53
C CYS A 1 10.50 -19.67 9.01
N ASN A 2 9.80 -18.59 9.36
CA ASN A 2 9.40 -18.32 10.75
C ASN A 2 8.30 -19.28 11.27
N CYS A 3 7.61 -19.98 10.38
CA CYS A 3 6.56 -20.93 10.76
C CYS A 3 7.13 -22.31 11.06
N CYS A 4 7.89 -22.89 10.14
CA CYS A 4 8.39 -24.26 10.30
C CYS A 4 9.85 -24.36 10.78
N GLY A 5 10.55 -23.25 10.98
CA GLY A 5 11.95 -23.19 11.42
C GLY A 5 13.00 -23.69 10.41
N LYS A 6 12.58 -24.18 9.24
CA LYS A 6 13.52 -24.71 8.23
C LYS A 6 14.16 -23.55 7.43
N PRO A 7 15.45 -23.66 7.07
CA PRO A 7 16.09 -22.75 6.13
C PRO A 7 15.39 -22.85 4.76
N VAL A 8 15.26 -21.72 4.08
CA VAL A 8 14.75 -21.62 2.71
C VAL A 8 15.69 -20.69 1.96
N TYR A 9 16.15 -21.09 0.79
CA TYR A 9 16.96 -20.24 -0.07
C TYR A 9 16.10 -19.16 -0.73
N ASN A 10 16.68 -18.00 -0.97
CA ASN A 10 15.95 -16.88 -1.57
C ASN A 10 15.48 -17.17 -3.00
N GLU A 11 16.28 -17.94 -3.76
CA GLU A 11 15.94 -18.36 -5.11
C GLU A 11 14.67 -19.22 -5.10
N ASP A 12 14.64 -20.27 -4.26
CA ASP A 12 13.46 -21.14 -4.10
C ASP A 12 12.23 -20.37 -3.66
N LEU A 13 12.42 -19.34 -2.82
CA LEU A 13 11.33 -18.50 -2.33
C LEU A 13 10.76 -17.60 -3.44
N ILE A 14 11.62 -17.03 -4.28
CA ILE A 14 11.21 -16.21 -5.42
C ILE A 14 10.49 -17.07 -6.47
N GLU A 15 11.04 -18.24 -6.81
CA GLU A 15 10.45 -19.18 -7.76
C GLU A 15 9.08 -19.71 -7.30
N ASN A 16 8.86 -19.78 -5.97
CA ASN A 16 7.59 -20.23 -5.38
C ASN A 16 6.71 -19.07 -4.88
N ASP A 17 6.76 -17.91 -5.55
CA ASP A 17 5.92 -16.75 -5.28
C ASP A 17 5.89 -16.30 -3.80
N TYR A 18 7.04 -16.38 -3.12
CA TYR A 18 7.18 -16.07 -1.70
C TYR A 18 6.37 -16.98 -0.76
N VAL A 19 6.05 -18.19 -1.19
CA VAL A 19 5.45 -19.23 -0.36
C VAL A 19 6.52 -20.20 0.07
N CYS A 20 6.53 -20.59 1.35
CA CYS A 20 7.49 -21.58 1.85
C CYS A 20 7.29 -22.94 1.16
N PRO A 21 8.29 -23.49 0.46
CA PRO A 21 8.14 -24.77 -0.24
C PRO A 21 7.98 -25.96 0.71
N VAL A 22 8.25 -25.77 2.02
CA VAL A 22 8.19 -26.83 3.03
C VAL A 22 6.85 -26.88 3.74
N CYS A 23 6.28 -25.73 4.12
CA CYS A 23 5.07 -25.70 4.95
C CYS A 23 3.93 -24.85 4.37
N GLY A 24 4.10 -24.24 3.20
CA GLY A 24 3.08 -23.41 2.57
C GLY A 24 2.87 -22.05 3.24
N ASN A 25 3.70 -21.66 4.23
CA ASN A 25 3.56 -20.36 4.87
C ASN A 25 3.96 -19.22 3.94
N TYR A 26 3.20 -18.13 3.95
CA TYR A 26 3.47 -16.94 3.15
C TYR A 26 4.55 -16.06 3.78
N PHE A 27 5.44 -15.55 2.95
CA PHE A 27 6.40 -14.51 3.34
C PHE A 27 5.88 -13.14 2.93
N ARG A 28 6.33 -12.09 3.65
CA ARG A 28 6.01 -10.71 3.29
C ARG A 28 6.69 -10.33 1.98
N ILE A 29 5.93 -9.71 1.08
CA ILE A 29 6.40 -9.24 -0.21
C ILE A 29 6.53 -7.73 -0.15
N ARG A 30 7.69 -7.20 -0.55
CA ARG A 30 7.93 -5.76 -0.60
C ARG A 30 7.09 -5.08 -1.69
N PRO A 31 6.69 -3.80 -1.54
CA PRO A 31 5.84 -3.12 -2.51
C PRO A 31 6.35 -3.17 -3.95
N LYS A 32 7.62 -2.86 -4.19
CA LYS A 32 8.22 -2.91 -5.54
C LYS A 32 8.17 -4.30 -6.17
N THR A 33 8.42 -5.32 -5.38
CA THR A 33 8.33 -6.73 -5.82
C THR A 33 6.89 -7.10 -6.15
N ARG A 34 5.92 -6.71 -5.31
CA ARG A 34 4.49 -6.95 -5.58
C ARG A 34 4.03 -6.28 -6.87
N ILE A 35 4.46 -5.04 -7.12
CA ILE A 35 4.18 -4.34 -8.38
C ILE A 35 4.71 -5.12 -9.57
N ALA A 36 5.96 -5.60 -9.50
CA ALA A 36 6.58 -6.38 -10.57
C ALA A 36 5.93 -7.75 -10.80
N MET A 37 5.32 -8.36 -9.77
CA MET A 37 4.59 -9.63 -9.88
C MET A 37 3.21 -9.47 -10.52
N VAL A 38 2.57 -8.31 -10.34
CA VAL A 38 1.17 -8.08 -10.71
C VAL A 38 1.03 -7.40 -12.06
N LEU A 39 1.90 -6.45 -12.36
CA LEU A 39 1.82 -5.67 -13.58
C LEU A 39 2.64 -6.28 -14.72
N ASP A 40 2.20 -6.02 -15.94
CA ASP A 40 2.96 -6.32 -17.14
C ASP A 40 4.32 -5.62 -17.09
N LYS A 41 5.37 -6.30 -17.56
CA LYS A 41 6.74 -5.81 -17.52
C LYS A 41 6.86 -4.42 -18.15
N ASP A 42 7.60 -3.53 -17.51
CA ASP A 42 7.96 -2.18 -17.96
C ASP A 42 6.74 -1.25 -18.22
N THR A 43 5.58 -1.53 -17.61
CA THR A 43 4.37 -0.71 -17.76
C THR A 43 4.09 0.21 -16.57
N PHE A 44 4.80 0.06 -15.46
CA PHE A 44 4.53 0.81 -14.24
C PHE A 44 5.05 2.25 -14.32
N GLU A 45 4.17 3.19 -14.09
CA GLU A 45 4.43 4.62 -13.93
C GLU A 45 4.11 5.04 -12.49
N GLU A 46 5.14 5.33 -11.68
CA GLU A 46 4.96 5.74 -10.28
C GLU A 46 4.46 7.20 -10.19
N TRP A 47 3.51 7.43 -9.28
CA TRP A 47 2.94 8.74 -9.01
C TRP A 47 3.29 9.23 -7.60
N ASP A 48 3.43 10.55 -7.45
CA ASP A 48 3.59 11.22 -6.15
C ASP A 48 4.73 10.64 -5.29
N ALA A 49 5.83 10.20 -5.89
CA ALA A 49 6.94 9.55 -5.21
C ALA A 49 7.50 10.40 -4.05
N LYS A 50 7.81 11.68 -4.33
CA LYS A 50 8.46 12.58 -3.38
C LYS A 50 7.48 13.48 -2.63
N MET A 51 6.52 12.89 -1.93
CA MET A 51 5.60 13.63 -1.07
C MET A 51 6.08 13.57 0.37
N ASP A 52 6.05 14.70 1.07
CA ASP A 52 6.51 14.80 2.46
C ASP A 52 5.37 15.22 3.39
N THR A 53 5.46 14.80 4.67
CA THR A 53 4.48 15.18 5.69
C THR A 53 4.72 16.57 6.22
N SER A 54 3.65 17.25 6.60
CA SER A 54 3.72 18.54 7.30
C SER A 54 4.24 18.41 8.74
N ASP A 55 4.32 17.18 9.29
CA ASP A 55 4.59 16.91 10.72
C ASP A 55 3.70 17.76 11.63
N PRO A 56 2.37 17.58 11.58
CA PRO A 56 1.38 18.52 12.10
C PRO A 56 1.47 18.76 13.61
N LEU A 57 2.13 17.85 14.33
CA LEU A 57 2.30 17.93 15.79
C LEU A 57 3.72 18.33 16.20
N ASN A 58 4.66 18.51 15.25
CA ASN A 58 6.08 18.61 15.54
C ASN A 58 6.54 17.52 16.53
N PHE A 59 6.15 16.27 16.25
CA PHE A 59 6.36 15.17 17.18
C PHE A 59 7.87 14.91 17.39
N PRO A 60 8.35 14.82 18.65
CA PRO A 60 9.77 14.67 18.93
C PRO A 60 10.39 13.49 18.20
N GLY A 61 11.43 13.75 17.40
CA GLY A 61 12.19 12.73 16.67
C GLY A 61 11.49 12.13 15.45
N TYR A 62 10.29 12.59 15.06
CA TYR A 62 9.53 12.00 13.97
C TYR A 62 10.25 12.17 12.62
N LYS A 63 10.74 13.36 12.30
CA LYS A 63 11.51 13.62 11.06
C LYS A 63 12.73 12.70 10.94
N ASN A 64 13.53 12.59 11.99
CA ASN A 64 14.68 11.71 12.01
C ASN A 64 14.29 10.23 11.81
N LYS A 65 13.15 9.83 12.39
CA LYS A 65 12.62 8.48 12.21
C LYS A 65 12.20 8.22 10.75
N LEU A 66 11.55 9.19 10.09
CA LEU A 66 11.19 9.10 8.68
C LEU A 66 12.42 8.99 7.78
N GLU A 67 13.42 9.85 7.97
CA GLU A 67 14.67 9.81 7.22
C GLU A 67 15.40 8.47 7.36
N ARG A 68 15.46 7.94 8.60
CA ARG A 68 16.00 6.61 8.85
C ARG A 68 15.22 5.53 8.15
N GLN A 69 13.88 5.59 8.16
CA GLN A 69 13.05 4.60 7.45
C GLN A 69 13.29 4.66 5.94
N ARG A 70 13.35 5.85 5.36
CA ARG A 70 13.66 6.06 3.93
C ARG A 70 15.00 5.43 3.55
N SER A 71 16.05 5.68 4.35
CA SER A 71 17.38 5.14 4.08
C SER A 71 17.47 3.61 4.19
N VAL A 72 16.74 2.99 5.14
CA VAL A 72 16.77 1.55 5.37
C VAL A 72 15.89 0.78 4.37
N THR A 73 14.71 1.32 4.04
CA THR A 73 13.72 0.61 3.22
C THR A 73 13.83 0.92 1.73
N ASN A 74 14.48 2.02 1.37
CA ASN A 74 14.48 2.60 0.01
C ASN A 74 13.08 2.88 -0.52
N LEU A 75 12.19 3.31 0.41
CA LEU A 75 10.83 3.78 0.15
C LEU A 75 10.71 5.21 0.65
N ASP A 76 10.02 6.08 -0.09
CA ASP A 76 9.74 7.44 0.36
C ASP A 76 8.63 7.47 1.42
N GLU A 77 7.67 6.52 1.32
CA GLU A 77 6.57 6.34 2.27
C GLU A 77 6.04 4.89 2.25
N ALA A 78 5.13 4.56 3.17
CA ALA A 78 4.56 3.23 3.34
C ALA A 78 3.64 2.75 2.18
N VAL A 79 3.41 3.57 1.17
CA VAL A 79 2.64 3.21 -0.02
C VAL A 79 3.32 3.71 -1.30
N ILE A 80 3.32 2.87 -2.33
CA ILE A 80 3.66 3.22 -3.70
C ILE A 80 2.36 3.25 -4.50
N THR A 81 2.14 4.32 -5.27
CA THR A 81 0.96 4.50 -6.12
C THR A 81 1.38 4.77 -7.56
N GLY A 82 0.57 4.33 -8.51
CA GLY A 82 0.87 4.55 -9.91
C GLY A 82 -0.14 3.88 -10.83
N LYS A 83 0.19 3.90 -12.13
CA LYS A 83 -0.56 3.24 -13.19
C LYS A 83 0.31 2.17 -13.86
N GLY A 84 -0.32 1.13 -14.35
CA GLY A 84 0.34 0.10 -15.14
C GLY A 84 -0.67 -0.70 -15.94
N LYS A 85 -0.25 -1.86 -16.42
CA LYS A 85 -1.14 -2.78 -17.16
C LYS A 85 -1.16 -4.15 -16.53
N ILE A 86 -2.31 -4.83 -16.64
CA ILE A 86 -2.48 -6.25 -16.34
C ILE A 86 -3.09 -6.90 -17.58
N LEU A 87 -2.37 -7.83 -18.21
CA LEU A 87 -2.78 -8.47 -19.46
C LEU A 87 -3.18 -7.43 -20.53
N GLY A 88 -2.38 -6.38 -20.68
CA GLY A 88 -2.58 -5.30 -21.61
C GLY A 88 -3.64 -4.26 -21.23
N LYS A 89 -4.39 -4.44 -20.14
CA LYS A 89 -5.44 -3.51 -19.68
C LYS A 89 -4.90 -2.53 -18.65
N ASP A 90 -5.17 -1.25 -18.84
CA ASP A 90 -4.76 -0.20 -17.91
C ASP A 90 -5.45 -0.34 -16.54
N VAL A 91 -4.68 -0.15 -15.47
CA VAL A 91 -5.13 -0.22 -14.09
C VAL A 91 -4.35 0.78 -13.23
N VAL A 92 -5.00 1.36 -12.24
CA VAL A 92 -4.34 2.10 -11.17
C VAL A 92 -4.04 1.15 -10.02
N ILE A 93 -2.86 1.24 -9.44
CA ILE A 93 -2.42 0.36 -8.36
C ILE A 93 -1.86 1.18 -7.19
N ALA A 94 -2.21 0.77 -5.97
CA ALA A 94 -1.56 1.23 -4.75
C ALA A 94 -1.09 0.02 -3.95
N VAL A 95 0.19 0.01 -3.57
CA VAL A 95 0.78 -1.12 -2.81
C VAL A 95 1.41 -0.59 -1.54
N MET A 96 0.86 -0.99 -0.41
CA MET A 96 1.40 -0.69 0.91
C MET A 96 2.46 -1.71 1.33
N GLY A 97 3.38 -1.27 2.22
CA GLY A 97 4.43 -2.13 2.76
C GLY A 97 4.68 -1.91 4.25
N ALA A 98 4.73 -3.02 5.01
CA ALA A 98 5.02 -2.98 6.44
C ALA A 98 6.47 -2.58 6.75
N ASP A 99 7.37 -2.64 5.79
CA ASP A 99 8.79 -2.29 5.97
C ASP A 99 8.95 -0.82 6.41
N PHE A 100 8.09 0.07 5.91
CA PHE A 100 8.10 1.48 6.29
C PHE A 100 7.07 1.73 7.41
N MET A 101 7.53 2.05 8.62
CA MET A 101 6.69 2.40 9.77
C MET A 101 5.53 1.42 10.03
N MET A 102 5.73 0.13 9.81
CA MET A 102 4.68 -0.92 9.86
C MET A 102 3.48 -0.65 8.94
N GLY A 103 3.67 0.03 7.84
CA GLY A 103 2.58 0.39 6.93
C GLY A 103 1.59 1.40 7.50
N SER A 104 1.93 2.11 8.59
CA SER A 104 0.98 3.01 9.25
C SER A 104 0.51 4.15 8.35
N MET A 105 -0.80 4.39 8.33
CA MET A 105 -1.43 5.44 7.55
C MET A 105 -1.26 6.80 8.26
N GLY A 106 -0.47 7.68 7.64
CA GLY A 106 -0.37 9.10 7.98
C GLY A 106 -0.89 9.97 6.85
N GLU A 107 -0.62 11.27 6.95
CA GLU A 107 -1.01 12.31 5.98
C GLU A 107 -0.63 11.91 4.54
N VAL A 108 0.63 11.54 4.34
CA VAL A 108 1.15 11.21 2.99
C VAL A 108 0.53 9.94 2.43
N VAL A 109 0.39 8.89 3.25
CA VAL A 109 -0.25 7.63 2.80
C VAL A 109 -1.70 7.90 2.37
N GLY A 110 -2.47 8.61 3.20
CA GLY A 110 -3.86 8.94 2.88
C GLY A 110 -3.98 9.84 1.65
N GLU A 111 -3.09 10.82 1.50
CA GLU A 111 -3.05 11.69 0.32
C GLU A 111 -2.72 10.94 -0.96
N LYS A 112 -1.67 10.08 -0.94
CA LYS A 112 -1.27 9.27 -2.12
C LYS A 112 -2.41 8.34 -2.56
N ILE A 113 -3.07 7.66 -1.61
CA ILE A 113 -4.22 6.80 -1.92
C ILE A 113 -5.37 7.63 -2.48
N THR A 114 -5.71 8.76 -1.86
CA THR A 114 -6.78 9.65 -2.34
C THR A 114 -6.52 10.11 -3.76
N ARG A 115 -5.32 10.60 -4.05
CA ARG A 115 -4.94 11.04 -5.41
C ARG A 115 -4.97 9.89 -6.42
N ALA A 116 -4.52 8.70 -6.03
CA ALA A 116 -4.59 7.54 -6.91
C ALA A 116 -6.04 7.19 -7.27
N VAL A 117 -6.95 7.18 -6.30
CA VAL A 117 -8.39 6.95 -6.52
C VAL A 117 -9.00 8.05 -7.39
N GLU A 118 -8.70 9.33 -7.12
CA GLU A 118 -9.23 10.45 -7.90
C GLU A 118 -8.74 10.41 -9.36
N ARG A 119 -7.45 10.12 -9.60
CA ARG A 119 -6.92 9.93 -10.96
C ARG A 119 -7.53 8.72 -11.64
N ALA A 120 -7.71 7.58 -10.93
CA ALA A 120 -8.41 6.42 -11.47
C ALA A 120 -9.83 6.80 -11.91
N THR A 121 -10.54 7.57 -11.09
CA THR A 121 -11.89 8.05 -11.41
C THR A 121 -11.91 8.95 -12.65
N GLN A 122 -10.99 9.92 -12.72
CA GLN A 122 -10.86 10.82 -13.88
C GLN A 122 -10.52 10.08 -15.18
N MET A 123 -9.63 9.10 -15.09
CA MET A 123 -9.21 8.27 -16.24
C MET A 123 -10.22 7.14 -16.56
N ARG A 124 -11.25 6.95 -15.74
CA ARG A 124 -12.23 5.85 -15.80
C ARG A 124 -11.58 4.47 -15.79
N LEU A 125 -10.58 4.29 -14.93
CA LEU A 125 -9.83 3.04 -14.77
C LEU A 125 -10.20 2.36 -13.45
N PRO A 126 -10.12 1.02 -13.38
CA PRO A 126 -10.22 0.31 -12.11
C PRO A 126 -9.01 0.64 -11.23
N ILE A 127 -9.20 0.51 -9.90
CA ILE A 127 -8.10 0.60 -8.95
C ILE A 127 -7.97 -0.67 -8.13
N ILE A 128 -6.72 -1.10 -7.91
CA ILE A 128 -6.37 -2.22 -7.04
C ILE A 128 -5.49 -1.69 -5.90
N ILE A 129 -5.89 -1.94 -4.64
CA ILE A 129 -5.10 -1.54 -3.48
C ILE A 129 -4.68 -2.78 -2.68
N PHE A 130 -3.37 -3.02 -2.61
CA PHE A 130 -2.78 -3.99 -1.70
C PHE A 130 -2.54 -3.30 -0.35
N THR A 131 -3.34 -3.67 0.64
CA THR A 131 -3.27 -3.07 1.97
C THR A 131 -2.28 -3.82 2.85
N CYS A 132 -1.47 -3.05 3.60
CA CYS A 132 -0.56 -3.60 4.61
C CYS A 132 -0.32 -2.53 5.67
N SER A 133 -0.90 -2.69 6.86
CA SER A 133 -0.82 -1.62 7.87
C SER A 133 -1.02 -2.11 9.30
N GLY A 134 -0.23 -1.56 10.22
CA GLY A 134 -0.47 -1.64 11.65
C GLY A 134 -1.52 -0.64 12.18
N GLY A 135 -2.10 0.22 11.32
CA GLY A 135 -3.12 1.19 11.68
C GLY A 135 -2.75 2.66 11.41
N ALA A 136 -3.39 3.59 12.11
CA ALA A 136 -3.13 5.02 11.98
C ALA A 136 -1.78 5.41 12.60
N ARG A 137 -1.09 6.38 11.98
CA ARG A 137 0.24 6.87 12.40
C ARG A 137 0.12 7.77 13.63
N MET A 138 0.54 7.30 14.80
CA MET A 138 0.40 8.00 16.06
C MET A 138 1.09 9.37 16.10
N GLN A 139 2.25 9.50 15.43
CA GLN A 139 3.03 10.74 15.39
C GLN A 139 2.30 11.93 14.75
N GLU A 140 1.30 11.66 13.94
CA GLU A 140 0.49 12.67 13.25
C GLU A 140 -0.89 12.89 13.91
N GLY A 141 -1.19 12.17 15.00
CA GLY A 141 -2.39 12.34 15.83
C GLY A 141 -3.69 12.28 15.02
N ILE A 142 -4.55 13.29 15.22
CA ILE A 142 -5.87 13.36 14.57
C ILE A 142 -5.79 13.45 13.04
N VAL A 143 -4.71 14.00 12.49
CA VAL A 143 -4.53 14.11 11.03
C VAL A 143 -4.48 12.72 10.38
N SER A 144 -3.83 11.74 11.03
CA SER A 144 -3.83 10.36 10.54
C SER A 144 -5.21 9.71 10.59
N LEU A 145 -6.05 10.03 11.59
CA LEU A 145 -7.43 9.53 11.66
C LEU A 145 -8.31 10.16 10.57
N MET A 146 -8.10 11.45 10.25
CA MET A 146 -8.83 12.12 9.18
C MET A 146 -8.55 11.55 7.79
N GLN A 147 -7.44 10.83 7.60
CA GLN A 147 -7.18 10.12 6.34
C GLN A 147 -8.21 9.02 6.07
N MET A 148 -8.80 8.42 7.11
CA MET A 148 -9.87 7.44 6.95
C MET A 148 -11.08 8.04 6.21
N ALA A 149 -11.55 9.20 6.66
CA ALA A 149 -12.66 9.91 6.01
C ALA A 149 -12.30 10.35 4.58
N LYS A 150 -11.08 10.85 4.40
CA LYS A 150 -10.58 11.35 3.11
C LYS A 150 -10.54 10.25 2.04
N THR A 151 -9.93 9.11 2.35
CA THR A 151 -9.82 7.97 1.42
C THR A 151 -11.19 7.36 1.13
N SER A 152 -12.06 7.23 2.15
CA SER A 152 -13.42 6.73 1.98
C SER A 152 -14.27 7.65 1.09
N ALA A 153 -14.15 8.97 1.23
CA ALA A 153 -14.85 9.92 0.37
C ALA A 153 -14.39 9.86 -1.09
N ALA A 154 -13.08 9.64 -1.35
CA ALA A 154 -12.58 9.45 -2.70
C ALA A 154 -13.12 8.16 -3.33
N LEU A 155 -13.12 7.05 -2.58
CA LEU A 155 -13.68 5.78 -3.02
C LEU A 155 -15.19 5.86 -3.27
N LYS A 156 -15.93 6.60 -2.46
CA LYS A 156 -17.37 6.83 -2.73
C LYS A 156 -17.61 7.49 -4.07
N ARG A 157 -16.81 8.50 -4.45
CA ARG A 157 -16.89 9.12 -5.78
C ARG A 157 -16.50 8.16 -6.90
N HIS A 158 -15.57 7.26 -6.65
CA HIS A 158 -15.16 6.21 -7.60
C HIS A 158 -16.31 5.22 -7.86
N ASP A 159 -16.95 4.76 -6.80
CA ASP A 159 -18.14 3.91 -6.82
C ASP A 159 -19.31 4.59 -7.58
N GLU A 160 -19.62 5.85 -7.27
CA GLU A 160 -20.67 6.63 -7.97
C GLU A 160 -20.37 6.82 -9.47
N ALA A 161 -19.11 6.79 -9.87
CA ALA A 161 -18.69 6.77 -11.27
C ALA A 161 -18.87 5.39 -11.95
N GLY A 162 -19.27 4.35 -11.20
CA GLY A 162 -19.46 2.98 -11.67
C GLY A 162 -18.14 2.28 -12.01
N LEU A 163 -17.07 2.53 -11.22
CA LEU A 163 -15.72 2.03 -11.48
C LEU A 163 -15.31 1.01 -10.40
N LEU A 164 -14.62 -0.03 -10.84
CA LEU A 164 -14.23 -1.17 -10.02
C LEU A 164 -13.09 -0.81 -9.06
N TYR A 165 -13.29 -1.14 -7.77
CA TYR A 165 -12.27 -1.13 -6.75
C TYR A 165 -12.03 -2.53 -6.19
N ILE A 166 -10.80 -3.04 -6.30
CA ILE A 166 -10.37 -4.31 -5.72
C ILE A 166 -9.43 -4.04 -4.55
N THR A 167 -9.75 -4.59 -3.38
CA THR A 167 -8.84 -4.59 -2.23
C THR A 167 -8.22 -5.97 -2.06
N VAL A 168 -6.90 -6.01 -1.90
CA VAL A 168 -6.16 -7.22 -1.51
C VAL A 168 -5.61 -7.03 -0.11
N LEU A 169 -6.16 -7.78 0.86
CA LEU A 169 -5.74 -7.71 2.25
C LEU A 169 -4.45 -8.51 2.45
N THR A 170 -3.38 -7.84 2.90
CA THR A 170 -2.14 -8.54 3.25
C THR A 170 -1.81 -8.39 4.74
N ASP A 171 -0.95 -9.26 5.26
CA ASP A 171 -0.57 -9.27 6.67
C ASP A 171 0.54 -8.25 6.99
N PRO A 172 0.31 -7.36 7.99
CA PRO A 172 -0.94 -7.08 8.69
C PRO A 172 -1.84 -6.08 7.95
N THR A 173 -3.16 -6.17 8.10
CA THR A 173 -4.10 -5.09 7.74
C THR A 173 -5.01 -4.86 8.93
N THR A 174 -4.77 -3.78 9.70
CA THR A 174 -5.41 -3.53 10.99
C THR A 174 -5.78 -2.05 11.20
N GLY A 175 -6.53 -1.79 12.26
CA GLY A 175 -6.83 -0.44 12.78
C GLY A 175 -7.54 0.45 11.76
N GLY A 176 -7.07 1.69 11.63
CA GLY A 176 -7.68 2.71 10.77
C GLY A 176 -7.72 2.34 9.28
N VAL A 177 -6.79 1.53 8.79
CA VAL A 177 -6.79 1.05 7.40
C VAL A 177 -7.93 0.05 7.17
N THR A 178 -8.09 -0.93 8.08
CA THR A 178 -9.24 -1.85 8.04
C THR A 178 -10.56 -1.10 8.16
N ALA A 179 -10.65 -0.15 9.09
CA ALA A 179 -11.87 0.64 9.33
C ALA A 179 -12.16 1.70 8.25
N SER A 180 -11.41 1.72 7.15
CA SER A 180 -11.61 2.64 6.04
C SER A 180 -11.46 1.92 4.70
N PHE A 181 -10.54 2.35 3.85
CA PHE A 181 -10.45 1.90 2.46
C PHE A 181 -10.24 0.39 2.27
N ALA A 182 -9.63 -0.31 3.23
CA ALA A 182 -9.38 -1.75 3.07
C ALA A 182 -10.68 -2.58 2.97
N MET A 183 -11.75 -2.15 3.62
CA MET A 183 -13.04 -2.87 3.65
C MET A 183 -14.10 -2.27 2.72
N LEU A 184 -13.72 -1.39 1.81
CA LEU A 184 -14.63 -0.71 0.88
C LEU A 184 -14.52 -1.22 -0.57
N GLY A 185 -13.77 -2.30 -0.81
CA GLY A 185 -13.64 -2.90 -2.14
C GLY A 185 -14.94 -3.54 -2.62
N ASP A 186 -15.23 -3.42 -3.91
CA ASP A 186 -16.28 -4.21 -4.58
C ASP A 186 -15.92 -5.69 -4.55
N VAL A 187 -14.61 -5.97 -4.63
CA VAL A 187 -14.03 -7.31 -4.45
C VAL A 187 -12.94 -7.20 -3.39
N ILE A 188 -13.01 -8.05 -2.37
CA ILE A 188 -12.03 -8.14 -1.27
C ILE A 188 -11.39 -9.52 -1.32
N LEU A 189 -10.07 -9.57 -1.48
CA LEU A 189 -9.25 -10.78 -1.56
C LEU A 189 -8.32 -10.91 -0.34
#